data_3ae1d03498259fddd5a9ffd58ed99070
#
_entry.id   3ae1d03498259fddd5a9ffd58ed99070
#
_cell.length_a   1.000
_cell.length_b   1.000
_cell.length_c   1.000
_cell.angle_alpha   90.00
_cell.angle_beta   90.00
_cell.angle_gamma   90.00
#
_symmetry.space_group_name_H-M   'P 1'
#
loop_
_entity.id
_entity.type
_entity.pdbx_description
1 polymer ?
#
loop_
_entity_poly.entity_id
_entity_poly.type
_entity_poly.pdbx_seq_one_letter_code
_entity_poly.pdbx_strand_id
1 'polypeptide(L)'
;MELFDAIASRSTAKGLSEPGPTAEQMERLLQAAAHAPDHGRLKPWRFIAVNGAARESFANAVAEARRDQIPTFTDEQMELEREKIRRSPSILVAGCAVRKDIAKVPEIEQIIAGGAAVENLLLAANDLGFGVMWKTGPAAYSARVKAAVGLAADDHIVAILHLGTRVK
;
A
#
# COMPACT_ATOMS: atom_id res chain seq x y z
N MET A 1 14.38 -14.27 11.14
CA MET A 1 15.08 -13.18 11.87
C MET A 1 14.47 -13.04 13.25
N GLU A 2 15.24 -12.67 14.27
CA GLU A 2 14.68 -12.39 15.59
C GLU A 2 13.84 -11.10 15.55
N LEU A 3 12.78 -11.01 16.38
CA LEU A 3 11.81 -9.90 16.31
C LEU A 3 12.46 -8.52 16.46
N PHE A 4 13.35 -8.34 17.42
CA PHE A 4 14.02 -7.06 17.65
C PHE A 4 14.95 -6.69 16.50
N ASP A 5 15.59 -7.67 15.86
CA ASP A 5 16.41 -7.45 14.68
C ASP A 5 15.57 -7.04 13.49
N ALA A 6 14.39 -7.66 13.32
CA ALA A 6 13.44 -7.28 12.26
C ALA A 6 12.98 -5.83 12.40
N ILE A 7 12.63 -5.41 13.62
CA ILE A 7 12.22 -4.05 13.94
C ILE A 7 13.38 -3.06 13.70
N ALA A 8 14.57 -3.37 14.22
CA ALA A 8 15.73 -2.46 14.16
C ALA A 8 16.28 -2.32 12.73
N SER A 9 16.26 -3.39 11.93
CA SER A 9 16.82 -3.40 10.57
C SER A 9 15.83 -2.92 9.51
N ARG A 10 14.52 -2.91 9.79
CA ARG A 10 13.52 -2.45 8.83
C ARG A 10 13.77 -0.97 8.46
N SER A 11 13.91 -0.73 7.20
CA SER A 11 14.06 0.62 6.65
C SER A 11 13.31 0.74 5.32
N THR A 12 12.94 1.95 4.94
CA THR A 12 12.39 2.19 3.60
C THR A 12 13.47 1.91 2.55
N ALA A 13 13.13 1.12 1.54
CA ALA A 13 14.03 0.85 0.44
C ALA A 13 14.25 2.13 -0.40
N LYS A 14 15.49 2.37 -0.83
CA LYS A 14 15.82 3.49 -1.74
C LYS A 14 15.55 3.15 -3.19
N GLY A 15 15.68 1.88 -3.57
CA GLY A 15 15.40 1.34 -4.88
C GLY A 15 14.88 -0.10 -4.78
N LEU A 16 14.12 -0.51 -5.76
CA LEU A 16 13.55 -1.86 -5.86
C LEU A 16 13.81 -2.41 -7.27
N SER A 17 14.13 -3.69 -7.35
CA SER A 17 14.28 -4.44 -8.59
C SER A 17 13.51 -5.75 -8.52
N GLU A 18 13.33 -6.39 -9.66
CA GLU A 18 12.88 -7.79 -9.72
C GLU A 18 13.91 -8.73 -9.04
N PRO A 19 13.46 -9.86 -8.51
CA PRO A 19 12.05 -10.27 -8.42
C PRO A 19 11.30 -9.59 -7.28
N GLY A 20 10.00 -9.41 -7.46
CA GLY A 20 9.06 -9.15 -6.37
C GLY A 20 8.72 -10.44 -5.60
N PRO A 21 7.87 -10.36 -4.55
CA PRO A 21 7.37 -11.54 -3.84
C PRO A 21 6.62 -12.50 -4.77
N THR A 22 6.87 -13.80 -4.63
CA THR A 22 6.03 -14.84 -5.26
C THR A 22 4.62 -14.83 -4.66
N ALA A 23 3.68 -15.55 -5.30
CA ALA A 23 2.33 -15.67 -4.77
C ALA A 23 2.31 -16.26 -3.33
N GLU A 24 3.13 -17.28 -3.07
CA GLU A 24 3.26 -17.88 -1.74
C GLU A 24 3.84 -16.90 -0.71
N GLN A 25 4.88 -16.16 -1.10
CA GLN A 25 5.47 -15.14 -0.23
C GLN A 25 4.49 -14.01 0.05
N MET A 26 3.74 -13.56 -0.95
CA MET A 26 2.69 -12.56 -0.79
C MET A 26 1.60 -13.05 0.18
N GLU A 27 1.17 -14.29 0.07
CA GLU A 27 0.23 -14.91 1.01
C GLU A 27 0.74 -14.84 2.46
N ARG A 28 2.01 -15.19 2.70
CA ARG A 28 2.65 -15.09 4.02
C ARG A 28 2.66 -13.65 4.55
N LEU A 29 2.92 -12.66 3.68
CA LEU A 29 2.87 -11.24 4.06
C LEU A 29 1.45 -10.81 4.47
N LEU A 30 0.44 -11.25 3.72
CA LEU A 30 -0.96 -10.95 4.03
C LEU A 30 -1.43 -11.64 5.31
N GLN A 31 -0.97 -12.87 5.56
CA GLN A 31 -1.23 -13.57 6.82
C GLN A 31 -0.63 -12.82 8.02
N ALA A 32 0.61 -12.34 7.91
CA ALA A 32 1.22 -11.52 8.96
C ALA A 32 0.40 -10.24 9.24
N ALA A 33 -0.02 -9.55 8.18
CA ALA A 33 -0.87 -8.37 8.29
C ALA A 33 -2.20 -8.66 9.01
N ALA A 34 -2.82 -9.80 8.71
CA ALA A 34 -4.12 -10.20 9.29
C ALA A 34 -4.08 -10.48 10.80
N HIS A 35 -2.89 -10.61 11.40
CA HIS A 35 -2.70 -10.75 12.84
C HIS A 35 -2.59 -9.41 13.59
N ALA A 36 -2.79 -8.28 12.93
CA ALA A 36 -2.79 -6.99 13.59
C ALA A 36 -3.92 -6.88 14.63
N PRO A 37 -3.71 -6.11 15.72
CA PRO A 37 -4.77 -5.84 16.69
C PRO A 37 -5.89 -5.04 16.04
N ASP A 38 -7.13 -5.37 16.40
CA ASP A 38 -8.32 -4.81 15.77
C ASP A 38 -9.47 -4.73 16.78
N HIS A 39 -9.84 -3.51 17.16
CA HIS A 39 -10.97 -3.31 18.08
C HIS A 39 -12.27 -3.79 17.42
N GLY A 40 -12.99 -4.63 18.13
CA GLY A 40 -14.26 -5.20 17.65
C GLY A 40 -14.13 -6.29 16.58
N ARG A 41 -12.93 -6.70 16.21
CA ARG A 41 -12.65 -7.72 15.18
C ARG A 41 -13.30 -7.43 13.85
N LEU A 42 -13.28 -6.16 13.43
CA LEU A 42 -13.91 -5.68 12.20
C LEU A 42 -13.11 -6.05 10.95
N LYS A 43 -11.80 -6.26 11.10
CA LYS A 43 -10.84 -6.52 10.01
C LYS A 43 -11.03 -5.49 8.89
N PRO A 44 -10.84 -4.18 9.17
CA PRO A 44 -11.18 -3.12 8.25
C PRO A 44 -10.25 -3.03 7.05
N TRP A 45 -9.07 -3.63 7.14
CA TRP A 45 -8.06 -3.61 6.06
C TRP A 45 -8.52 -4.35 4.81
N ARG A 46 -8.16 -3.81 3.68
CA ARG A 46 -8.31 -4.39 2.34
C ARG A 46 -6.97 -4.31 1.63
N PHE A 47 -6.39 -5.46 1.31
CA PHE A 47 -5.14 -5.53 0.56
C PHE A 47 -5.46 -5.86 -0.89
N ILE A 48 -5.12 -4.94 -1.81
CA ILE A 48 -5.41 -5.03 -3.23
C ILE A 48 -4.09 -5.10 -4.00
N ALA A 49 -3.81 -6.24 -4.63
CA ALA A 49 -2.66 -6.38 -5.51
C ALA A 49 -2.92 -5.71 -6.86
N VAL A 50 -2.02 -4.82 -7.27
CA VAL A 50 -2.14 -4.07 -8.52
C VAL A 50 -1.26 -4.73 -9.59
N ASN A 51 -1.85 -5.67 -10.34
CA ASN A 51 -1.15 -6.49 -11.32
C ASN A 51 -1.79 -6.39 -12.72
N GLY A 52 -1.04 -6.79 -13.75
CA GLY A 52 -1.55 -6.89 -15.13
C GLY A 52 -2.19 -5.58 -15.63
N ALA A 53 -3.38 -5.69 -16.22
CA ALA A 53 -4.12 -4.54 -16.76
C ALA A 53 -4.51 -3.50 -15.69
N ALA A 54 -4.74 -3.93 -14.45
CA ALA A 54 -5.05 -3.01 -13.35
C ALA A 54 -3.89 -2.06 -13.03
N ARG A 55 -2.64 -2.45 -13.34
CA ARG A 55 -1.45 -1.60 -13.12
C ARG A 55 -1.49 -0.34 -13.97
N GLU A 56 -1.90 -0.45 -15.23
CA GLU A 56 -1.97 0.71 -16.12
C GLU A 56 -3.11 1.67 -15.70
N SER A 57 -4.28 1.12 -15.37
CA SER A 57 -5.39 1.93 -14.84
C SER A 57 -5.00 2.64 -13.55
N PHE A 58 -4.28 1.97 -12.66
CA PHE A 58 -3.80 2.55 -11.41
C PHE A 58 -2.73 3.61 -11.66
N ALA A 59 -1.78 3.39 -12.58
CA ALA A 59 -0.75 4.36 -12.96
C ALA A 59 -1.38 5.65 -13.49
N ASN A 60 -2.38 5.53 -14.35
CA ASN A 60 -3.13 6.67 -14.87
C ASN A 60 -3.87 7.42 -13.74
N ALA A 61 -4.55 6.70 -12.86
CA ALA A 61 -5.26 7.32 -11.73
C ALA A 61 -4.31 8.09 -10.80
N VAL A 62 -3.12 7.56 -10.53
CA VAL A 62 -2.10 8.21 -9.70
C VAL A 62 -1.57 9.48 -10.39
N ALA A 63 -1.26 9.43 -11.68
CA ALA A 63 -0.78 10.57 -12.44
C ALA A 63 -1.84 11.69 -12.50
N GLU A 64 -3.09 11.35 -12.77
CA GLU A 64 -4.20 12.30 -12.78
C GLU A 64 -4.45 12.92 -11.40
N ALA A 65 -4.35 12.15 -10.32
CA ALA A 65 -4.47 12.68 -8.96
C ALA A 65 -3.39 13.73 -8.64
N ARG A 66 -2.21 13.59 -9.25
CA ARG A 66 -1.14 14.61 -9.15
C ARG A 66 -1.50 15.85 -9.93
N ARG A 67 -1.99 15.69 -11.15
CA ARG A 67 -2.41 16.83 -12.01
C ARG A 67 -3.55 17.62 -11.35
N ASP A 68 -4.52 16.93 -10.76
CA ASP A 68 -5.64 17.59 -10.07
C ASP A 68 -5.17 18.53 -8.93
N GLN A 69 -4.02 18.25 -8.32
CA GLN A 69 -3.45 19.07 -7.24
C GLN A 69 -2.45 20.13 -7.72
N ILE A 70 -1.83 19.90 -8.86
CA ILE A 70 -0.78 20.77 -9.40
C ILE A 70 -1.20 21.15 -10.83
N PRO A 71 -1.92 22.27 -11.03
CA PRO A 71 -2.42 22.66 -12.35
C PRO A 71 -1.34 22.83 -13.43
N THR A 72 -0.10 23.09 -13.01
CA THR A 72 1.07 23.23 -13.91
C THR A 72 1.77 21.88 -14.19
N PHE A 73 1.18 20.75 -13.76
CA PHE A 73 1.78 19.43 -13.93
C PHE A 73 1.77 19.03 -15.41
N THR A 74 2.95 18.89 -15.99
CA THR A 74 3.10 18.63 -17.44
C THR A 74 2.82 17.17 -17.80
N ASP A 75 2.59 16.90 -19.09
CA ASP A 75 2.41 15.53 -19.58
C ASP A 75 3.67 14.67 -19.36
N GLU A 76 4.85 15.26 -19.46
CA GLU A 76 6.12 14.59 -19.15
C GLU A 76 6.20 14.19 -17.66
N GLN A 77 5.77 15.07 -16.77
CA GLN A 77 5.71 14.77 -15.33
C GLN A 77 4.68 13.69 -15.02
N MET A 78 3.54 13.68 -15.72
CA MET A 78 2.56 12.61 -15.62
C MET A 78 3.14 11.26 -16.05
N GLU A 79 3.87 11.26 -17.17
CA GLU A 79 4.51 10.01 -17.64
C GLU A 79 5.54 9.50 -16.62
N LEU A 80 6.31 10.38 -16.00
CA LEU A 80 7.22 9.99 -14.91
C LEU A 80 6.49 9.38 -13.71
N GLU A 81 5.29 9.86 -13.37
CA GLU A 81 4.48 9.23 -12.29
C GLU A 81 3.99 7.84 -12.71
N ARG A 82 3.54 7.66 -13.96
CA ARG A 82 3.14 6.34 -14.49
C ARG A 82 4.31 5.36 -14.46
N GLU A 83 5.49 5.81 -14.91
CA GLU A 83 6.69 4.98 -14.92
C GLU A 83 7.10 4.49 -13.53
N LYS A 84 6.92 5.29 -12.48
CA LYS A 84 7.16 4.85 -11.09
C LYS A 84 6.28 3.65 -10.70
N ILE A 85 5.06 3.60 -11.22
CA ILE A 85 4.13 2.50 -10.99
C ILE A 85 4.52 1.29 -11.84
N ARG A 86 4.79 1.49 -13.15
CA ARG A 86 5.08 0.41 -14.10
C ARG A 86 6.32 -0.39 -13.72
N ARG A 87 7.41 0.30 -13.34
CA ARG A 87 8.69 -0.35 -13.02
C ARG A 87 8.77 -0.96 -11.61
N SER A 88 7.74 -0.78 -10.79
CA SER A 88 7.72 -1.41 -9.48
C SER A 88 7.51 -2.92 -9.61
N PRO A 89 8.35 -3.78 -9.00
CA PRO A 89 8.20 -5.24 -9.13
C PRO A 89 6.81 -5.71 -8.68
N SER A 90 6.35 -5.23 -7.53
CA SER A 90 5.02 -5.53 -7.02
C SER A 90 4.41 -4.29 -6.36
N ILE A 91 3.10 -4.11 -6.49
CA ILE A 91 2.34 -3.04 -5.83
C ILE A 91 1.18 -3.65 -5.08
N LEU A 92 1.07 -3.29 -3.81
CA LEU A 92 -0.03 -3.65 -2.93
C LEU A 92 -0.63 -2.40 -2.32
N VAL A 93 -1.90 -2.15 -2.56
CA VAL A 93 -2.63 -1.05 -1.92
C VAL A 93 -3.28 -1.59 -0.65
N ALA A 94 -2.96 -0.99 0.49
CA ALA A 94 -3.61 -1.25 1.76
C ALA A 94 -4.70 -0.19 1.97
N GLY A 95 -5.94 -0.61 1.77
CA GLY A 95 -7.14 0.17 2.07
C GLY A 95 -7.66 -0.11 3.47
N CYS A 96 -8.50 0.80 3.97
CA CYS A 96 -9.31 0.61 5.17
C CYS A 96 -10.77 0.92 4.81
N ALA A 97 -11.61 -0.13 4.80
CA ALA A 97 -13.05 -0.02 4.60
C ALA A 97 -13.71 0.27 5.94
N VAL A 98 -14.04 1.54 6.18
CA VAL A 98 -14.54 2.00 7.47
C VAL A 98 -16.01 1.64 7.66
N ARG A 99 -16.31 1.05 8.79
CA ARG A 99 -17.67 0.76 9.24
C ARG A 99 -18.17 1.86 10.17
N LYS A 100 -19.01 2.75 9.66
CA LYS A 100 -19.59 3.89 10.41
C LYS A 100 -20.79 3.50 11.26
N ASP A 101 -21.36 2.32 10.99
CA ASP A 101 -22.50 1.74 11.73
C ASP A 101 -22.11 1.16 13.11
N ILE A 102 -20.84 1.10 13.44
CA ILE A 102 -20.32 0.53 14.68
C ILE A 102 -19.92 1.65 15.64
N ALA A 103 -20.86 2.17 16.39
CA ALA A 103 -20.63 3.29 17.30
C ALA A 103 -19.53 3.08 18.36
N LYS A 104 -19.25 1.81 18.73
CA LYS A 104 -18.22 1.48 19.72
C LYS A 104 -16.80 1.53 19.16
N VAL A 105 -16.64 1.55 17.84
CA VAL A 105 -15.33 1.53 17.17
C VAL A 105 -15.22 2.73 16.24
N PRO A 106 -14.71 3.86 16.75
CA PRO A 106 -14.53 5.06 15.96
C PRO A 106 -13.69 4.82 14.70
N GLU A 107 -13.95 5.61 13.67
CA GLU A 107 -13.23 5.53 12.38
C GLU A 107 -11.70 5.55 12.55
N ILE A 108 -11.19 6.42 13.41
CA ILE A 108 -9.76 6.55 13.67
C ILE A 108 -9.12 5.24 14.16
N GLU A 109 -9.83 4.49 15.02
CA GLU A 109 -9.32 3.21 15.52
C GLU A 109 -9.24 2.15 14.42
N GLN A 110 -10.19 2.17 13.47
CA GLN A 110 -10.18 1.28 12.31
C GLN A 110 -9.01 1.61 11.37
N ILE A 111 -8.73 2.91 11.16
CA ILE A 111 -7.57 3.36 10.36
C ILE A 111 -6.25 2.97 11.04
N ILE A 112 -6.14 3.14 12.37
CA ILE A 112 -4.96 2.75 13.14
C ILE A 112 -4.74 1.23 13.04
N ALA A 113 -5.80 0.41 13.13
CA ALA A 113 -5.72 -1.03 12.93
C ALA A 113 -5.19 -1.38 11.53
N GLY A 114 -5.62 -0.65 10.48
CA GLY A 114 -5.07 -0.75 9.13
C GLY A 114 -3.57 -0.43 9.08
N GLY A 115 -3.13 0.61 9.79
CA GLY A 115 -1.71 0.96 9.93
C GLY A 115 -0.89 -0.13 10.63
N ALA A 116 -1.44 -0.72 11.71
CA ALA A 116 -0.82 -1.85 12.41
C ALA A 116 -0.69 -3.09 11.50
N ALA A 117 -1.70 -3.37 10.68
CA ALA A 117 -1.64 -4.45 9.70
C ALA A 117 -0.55 -4.21 8.64
N VAL A 118 -0.39 -2.97 8.19
CA VAL A 118 0.71 -2.59 7.28
C VAL A 118 2.07 -2.80 7.94
N GLU A 119 2.26 -2.39 9.21
CA GLU A 119 3.55 -2.58 9.90
C GLU A 119 3.90 -4.06 10.06
N ASN A 120 2.94 -4.92 10.42
CA ASN A 120 3.18 -6.37 10.45
C ASN A 120 3.67 -6.90 9.08
N LEU A 121 3.07 -6.42 7.98
CA LEU A 121 3.49 -6.78 6.63
C LEU A 121 4.92 -6.29 6.34
N LEU A 122 5.26 -5.07 6.75
CA LEU A 122 6.60 -4.51 6.54
C LEU A 122 7.68 -5.31 7.28
N LEU A 123 7.41 -5.73 8.52
CA LEU A 123 8.33 -6.55 9.30
C LEU A 123 8.49 -7.94 8.67
N ALA A 124 7.39 -8.56 8.24
CA ALA A 124 7.43 -9.85 7.54
C ALA A 124 8.17 -9.75 6.20
N ALA A 125 7.98 -8.67 5.44
CA ALA A 125 8.72 -8.44 4.20
C ALA A 125 10.21 -8.28 4.45
N ASN A 126 10.60 -7.54 5.51
CA ASN A 126 11.98 -7.40 5.93
C ASN A 126 12.61 -8.75 6.30
N ASP A 127 11.90 -9.59 7.05
CA ASP A 127 12.34 -10.94 7.41
C ASP A 127 12.54 -11.85 6.20
N LEU A 128 11.70 -11.72 5.17
CA LEU A 128 11.82 -12.43 3.90
C LEU A 128 12.87 -11.81 2.96
N GLY A 129 13.56 -10.73 3.35
CA GLY A 129 14.61 -10.08 2.57
C GLY A 129 14.11 -9.09 1.51
N PHE A 130 12.82 -8.77 1.48
CA PHE A 130 12.28 -7.79 0.55
C PHE A 130 12.48 -6.36 1.03
N GLY A 131 12.66 -5.45 0.06
CA GLY A 131 12.52 -4.03 0.27
C GLY A 131 11.06 -3.59 0.12
N VAL A 132 10.66 -2.63 0.95
CA VAL A 132 9.35 -1.99 0.81
C VAL A 132 9.49 -0.48 0.86
N MET A 133 8.71 0.21 0.03
CA MET A 133 8.46 1.65 0.13
C MET A 133 6.99 1.85 0.48
N TRP A 134 6.71 2.41 1.65
CA TRP A 134 5.38 2.86 2.02
C TRP A 134 5.17 4.28 1.48
N LYS A 135 4.25 4.44 0.57
CA LYS A 135 3.86 5.73 0.00
C LYS A 135 2.41 6.03 0.30
N THR A 136 2.11 7.32 0.46
CA THR A 136 0.77 7.89 0.56
C THR A 136 0.66 9.07 -0.42
N GLY A 137 0.97 10.27 0.03
CA GLY A 137 0.90 11.47 -0.79
C GLY A 137 -0.50 11.74 -1.37
N PRO A 138 -0.60 12.58 -2.41
CA PRO A 138 -1.86 12.94 -3.03
C PRO A 138 -2.70 11.76 -3.52
N ALA A 139 -2.04 10.71 -4.01
CA ALA A 139 -2.70 9.52 -4.53
C ALA A 139 -3.58 8.82 -3.48
N ALA A 140 -3.13 8.75 -2.22
CA ALA A 140 -3.88 8.09 -1.16
C ALA A 140 -5.20 8.78 -0.80
N TYR A 141 -5.34 10.06 -1.11
CA TYR A 141 -6.53 10.86 -0.80
C TYR A 141 -7.45 11.05 -2.01
N SER A 142 -7.03 10.62 -3.20
CA SER A 142 -7.79 10.80 -4.44
C SER A 142 -8.94 9.79 -4.56
N ALA A 143 -10.16 10.30 -4.75
CA ALA A 143 -11.33 9.45 -5.05
C ALA A 143 -11.12 8.61 -6.33
N ARG A 144 -10.41 9.16 -7.32
CA ARG A 144 -10.05 8.46 -8.56
C ARG A 144 -9.16 7.25 -8.29
N VAL A 145 -8.15 7.41 -7.43
CA VAL A 145 -7.24 6.31 -7.06
C VAL A 145 -7.95 5.25 -6.24
N LYS A 146 -8.81 5.66 -5.30
CA LYS A 146 -9.65 4.73 -4.54
C LYS A 146 -10.54 3.89 -5.48
N ALA A 147 -11.24 4.54 -6.42
CA ALA A 147 -12.07 3.87 -7.40
C ALA A 147 -11.27 2.89 -8.29
N ALA A 148 -10.06 3.25 -8.71
CA ALA A 148 -9.19 2.40 -9.53
C ALA A 148 -8.78 1.09 -8.84
N VAL A 149 -8.88 1.03 -7.50
CA VAL A 149 -8.59 -0.18 -6.70
C VAL A 149 -9.84 -0.76 -6.04
N GLY A 150 -11.05 -0.30 -6.43
CA GLY A 150 -12.32 -0.83 -5.93
C GLY A 150 -12.67 -0.43 -4.50
N LEU A 151 -12.06 0.63 -3.97
CA LEU A 151 -12.44 1.22 -2.69
C LEU A 151 -13.55 2.25 -2.87
N ALA A 152 -14.43 2.36 -1.87
CA ALA A 152 -15.45 3.39 -1.83
C ALA A 152 -14.86 4.79 -1.59
N ALA A 153 -15.62 5.83 -1.89
CA ALA A 153 -15.13 7.22 -1.75
C ALA A 153 -14.78 7.60 -0.30
N ASP A 154 -15.50 7.02 0.66
CA ASP A 154 -15.30 7.23 2.09
C ASP A 154 -14.35 6.22 2.76
N ASP A 155 -13.87 5.21 2.01
CA ASP A 155 -12.76 4.36 2.48
C ASP A 155 -11.44 5.14 2.47
N HIS A 156 -10.43 4.61 3.15
CA HIS A 156 -9.11 5.22 3.21
C HIS A 156 -8.05 4.34 2.55
N ILE A 157 -7.09 4.95 1.84
CA ILE A 157 -5.84 4.29 1.48
C ILE A 157 -4.83 4.58 2.59
N VAL A 158 -4.49 3.55 3.35
CA VAL A 158 -3.50 3.62 4.44
C VAL A 158 -2.09 3.61 3.86
N ALA A 159 -1.87 2.80 2.83
CA ALA A 159 -0.57 2.67 2.19
C ALA A 159 -0.69 2.25 0.72
N ILE A 160 0.22 2.79 -0.10
CA ILE A 160 0.57 2.25 -1.41
C ILE A 160 1.97 1.66 -1.25
N LEU A 161 2.04 0.32 -1.18
CA LEU A 161 3.27 -0.41 -0.92
C LEU A 161 3.90 -0.83 -2.24
N HIS A 162 5.13 -0.41 -2.47
CA HIS A 162 5.97 -0.93 -3.54
C HIS A 162 6.92 -1.96 -2.92
N LEU A 163 6.91 -3.19 -3.43
CA LEU A 163 7.69 -4.31 -2.89
C LEU A 163 8.59 -4.89 -3.97
N GLY A 164 9.77 -5.34 -3.58
CA GLY A 164 10.72 -5.99 -4.48
C GLY A 164 12.04 -6.28 -3.79
N THR A 165 13.01 -6.76 -4.56
CA THR A 165 14.37 -6.93 -4.10
C THR A 165 15.03 -5.56 -3.88
N ARG A 166 15.70 -5.39 -2.72
CA ARG A 166 16.42 -4.13 -2.42
C ARG A 166 17.56 -3.91 -3.41
N VAL A 167 17.60 -2.74 -4.01
CA VAL A 167 18.82 -2.27 -4.70
C VAL A 167 19.76 -1.70 -3.64
N LYS A 168 21.00 -2.15 -3.67
CA LYS A 168 22.07 -1.68 -2.75
C LYS A 168 22.50 -0.24 -3.05
#